data_e71d9c84b0aa3ff4715bf43c6c73ef11
#
_entry.id   e71d9c84b0aa3ff4715bf43c6c73ef11
#
_cell.length_a   1.000
_cell.length_b   1.000
_cell.length_c   1.000
_cell.angle_alpha   90.00
_cell.angle_beta   90.00
_cell.angle_gamma   90.00
#
_symmetry.space_group_name_H-M   'P 1'
#
loop_
_entity.id
_entity.type
_entity.pdbx_description
1 polymer ?
#
loop_
_entity_poly.entity_id
_entity_poly.type
_entity_poly.pdbx_seq_one_letter_code
_entity_poly.pdbx_strand_id
1 'polypeptide(L)'
;MINDRLKVMFKSLKDDWETPQEVFDSLNREFEFTLDVCSSDHNAKCTKYFTPEDDGLSKDWFNDVCFMNPPYGRVIGKWIEKAHKESLKGALVVCLIPARTDTIWWHKWVMLADEVRLVKGRLKFGNRKNMKFGKSNSAPFPSAIVIFKHKVATDFTSATPTFVSQKEFNRN
;
A
#
# COMPACT_ATOMS: atom_id res chain seq x y z
N MET A 1 0.69 -2.18 28.34
CA MET A 1 -0.69 -1.68 28.05
C MET A 1 -0.69 -1.17 26.62
N ILE A 2 -1.35 -1.90 25.73
CA ILE A 2 -1.48 -1.53 24.31
C ILE A 2 -2.37 -0.29 24.26
N ASN A 3 -1.86 0.79 23.68
CA ASN A 3 -2.53 2.09 23.60
C ASN A 3 -3.88 1.92 22.88
N ASP A 4 -5.00 2.21 23.56
CA ASP A 4 -6.36 2.07 23.01
C ASP A 4 -6.57 2.88 21.71
N ARG A 5 -5.75 3.90 21.45
CA ARG A 5 -5.72 4.63 20.18
C ARG A 5 -5.29 3.74 19.00
N LEU A 6 -4.38 2.79 19.21
CA LEU A 6 -3.95 1.84 18.17
C LEU A 6 -5.06 0.84 17.85
N LYS A 7 -5.78 0.34 18.86
CA LYS A 7 -6.94 -0.55 18.65
C LYS A 7 -8.05 0.10 17.82
N VAL A 8 -8.27 1.41 17.98
CA VAL A 8 -9.26 2.16 17.19
C VAL A 8 -8.79 2.35 15.73
N MET A 9 -7.49 2.49 15.48
CA MET A 9 -6.94 2.62 14.14
C MET A 9 -7.13 1.37 13.28
N PHE A 10 -7.12 0.19 13.89
CA PHE A 10 -7.27 -1.11 13.19
C PHE A 10 -8.65 -1.74 13.36
N LYS A 11 -9.57 -1.12 14.09
CA LYS A 11 -10.89 -1.69 14.43
C LYS A 11 -11.94 -1.58 13.32
N SER A 12 -11.65 -0.95 12.19
CA SER A 12 -12.57 -0.88 11.07
C SER A 12 -12.45 -2.13 10.19
N LEU A 13 -13.14 -3.20 10.55
CA LEU A 13 -13.31 -4.43 9.73
C LEU A 13 -13.89 -4.16 8.32
N LYS A 14 -14.22 -2.91 7.99
CA LYS A 14 -14.68 -2.46 6.67
C LYS A 14 -13.56 -1.96 5.78
N ASP A 15 -12.40 -1.63 6.35
CA ASP A 15 -11.26 -1.03 5.63
C ASP A 15 -10.08 -2.01 5.47
N ASP A 16 -10.28 -3.29 5.85
CA ASP A 16 -9.28 -4.36 5.75
C ASP A 16 -9.43 -5.08 4.39
N TRP A 17 -8.66 -4.59 3.42
CA TRP A 17 -8.64 -5.05 2.05
C TRP A 17 -7.39 -5.87 1.79
N GLU A 18 -7.49 -7.21 1.87
CA GLU A 18 -6.35 -8.10 1.63
C GLU A 18 -5.93 -8.06 0.16
N THR A 19 -4.67 -7.76 -0.09
CA THR A 19 -4.10 -7.72 -1.45
C THR A 19 -4.25 -9.07 -2.15
N PRO A 20 -4.84 -9.12 -3.36
CA PRO A 20 -4.86 -10.33 -4.17
C PRO A 20 -3.42 -10.83 -4.41
N GLN A 21 -3.21 -12.15 -4.33
CA GLN A 21 -1.87 -12.72 -4.44
C GLN A 21 -1.24 -12.41 -5.80
N GLU A 22 -2.01 -12.49 -6.88
CA GLU A 22 -1.55 -12.17 -8.23
C GLU A 22 -1.06 -10.72 -8.38
N VAL A 23 -1.68 -9.78 -7.67
CA VAL A 23 -1.24 -8.37 -7.67
C VAL A 23 0.08 -8.24 -6.94
N PHE A 24 0.19 -8.85 -5.75
CA PHE A 24 1.44 -8.85 -5.00
C PHE A 24 2.57 -9.51 -5.80
N ASP A 25 2.35 -10.70 -6.36
CA ASP A 25 3.37 -11.46 -7.09
C ASP A 25 3.86 -10.68 -8.32
N SER A 26 2.95 -10.00 -9.03
CA SER A 26 3.31 -9.14 -10.16
C SER A 26 4.23 -8.00 -9.75
N LEU A 27 3.90 -7.30 -8.66
CA LEU A 27 4.73 -6.23 -8.13
C LEU A 27 6.04 -6.78 -7.54
N ASN A 28 5.99 -7.93 -6.87
CA ASN A 28 7.18 -8.53 -6.27
C ASN A 28 8.20 -9.01 -7.31
N ARG A 29 7.77 -9.42 -8.50
CA ARG A 29 8.69 -9.71 -9.61
C ARG A 29 9.47 -8.48 -10.08
N GLU A 30 8.87 -7.29 -9.94
CA GLU A 30 9.51 -6.02 -10.36
C GLU A 30 10.38 -5.42 -9.24
N PHE A 31 9.91 -5.48 -7.99
CA PHE A 31 10.50 -4.72 -6.90
C PHE A 31 11.28 -5.56 -5.88
N GLU A 32 11.04 -6.88 -5.80
CA GLU A 32 11.70 -7.81 -4.86
C GLU A 32 11.54 -7.34 -3.40
N PHE A 33 10.30 -7.27 -2.92
CA PHE A 33 9.96 -6.75 -1.60
C PHE A 33 10.65 -7.49 -0.45
N THR A 34 11.21 -6.73 0.48
CA THR A 34 11.86 -7.24 1.69
C THR A 34 11.03 -7.04 2.95
N LEU A 35 10.09 -6.07 2.94
CA LEU A 35 9.29 -5.70 4.11
C LEU A 35 7.82 -5.42 3.72
N ASP A 36 6.88 -6.04 4.44
CA ASP A 36 5.47 -5.65 4.44
C ASP A 36 5.20 -4.77 5.67
N VAL A 37 4.95 -3.49 5.44
CA VAL A 37 4.93 -2.48 6.53
C VAL A 37 3.62 -2.41 7.30
N CYS A 38 2.55 -3.06 6.83
CA CYS A 38 1.22 -3.00 7.45
C CYS A 38 0.39 -4.24 7.14
N SER A 39 0.71 -5.33 7.79
CA SER A 39 0.02 -6.61 7.63
C SER A 39 -0.42 -7.19 8.98
N SER A 40 -0.84 -8.41 8.96
CA SER A 40 -1.08 -9.25 10.14
C SER A 40 -0.46 -10.62 9.90
N ASP A 41 -0.30 -11.43 10.95
CA ASP A 41 0.34 -12.75 10.87
C ASP A 41 -0.27 -13.68 9.80
N HIS A 42 -1.55 -13.45 9.44
CA HIS A 42 -2.26 -14.32 8.50
C HIS A 42 -2.26 -13.82 7.05
N ASN A 43 -1.90 -12.55 6.79
CA ASN A 43 -1.94 -11.97 5.45
C ASN A 43 -0.64 -11.31 5.03
N ALA A 44 0.42 -11.41 5.83
CA ALA A 44 1.74 -10.91 5.52
C ALA A 44 2.25 -11.45 4.18
N LYS A 45 2.76 -10.55 3.36
CA LYS A 45 3.25 -10.86 2.01
C LYS A 45 4.76 -11.06 1.95
N CYS A 46 5.49 -10.56 2.95
CA CYS A 46 6.93 -10.70 3.09
C CYS A 46 7.29 -11.51 4.35
N THR A 47 8.49 -12.08 4.39
CA THR A 47 9.01 -12.75 5.59
C THR A 47 9.20 -11.77 6.75
N LYS A 48 9.69 -10.55 6.44
CA LYS A 48 9.75 -9.43 7.38
C LYS A 48 8.49 -8.60 7.22
N TYR A 49 7.77 -8.37 8.32
CA TYR A 49 6.53 -7.59 8.30
C TYR A 49 6.25 -6.93 9.63
N PHE A 50 5.37 -5.93 9.64
CA PHE A 50 4.87 -5.28 10.85
C PHE A 50 3.39 -5.51 11.00
N THR A 51 3.01 -5.92 12.22
CA THR A 51 1.61 -6.10 12.66
C THR A 51 1.08 -4.80 13.29
N PRO A 52 -0.24 -4.73 13.59
CA PRO A 52 -0.80 -3.63 14.37
C PRO A 52 -0.14 -3.45 15.74
N GLU A 53 0.32 -4.54 16.36
CA GLU A 53 1.02 -4.53 17.65
C GLU A 53 2.41 -3.93 17.54
N ASP A 54 3.08 -4.11 16.40
CA ASP A 54 4.41 -3.52 16.11
C ASP A 54 4.32 -2.03 15.83
N ASP A 55 3.17 -1.54 15.35
CA ASP A 55 2.96 -0.18 14.89
C ASP A 55 3.96 0.26 13.80
N GLY A 56 3.75 -0.22 12.57
CA GLY A 56 4.61 0.08 11.43
C GLY A 56 4.85 1.57 11.17
N LEU A 57 3.92 2.45 11.60
CA LEU A 57 4.11 3.92 11.51
C LEU A 57 5.23 4.41 12.43
N SER A 58 5.51 3.73 13.55
CA SER A 58 6.57 4.08 14.49
C SER A 58 7.93 3.48 14.12
N LYS A 59 7.96 2.50 13.20
CA LYS A 59 9.19 1.78 12.82
C LYS A 59 9.98 2.54 11.76
N ASP A 60 11.25 2.21 11.67
CA ASP A 60 12.13 2.64 10.59
C ASP A 60 12.05 1.62 9.42
N TRP A 61 11.99 2.11 8.18
CA TRP A 61 11.95 1.29 6.97
C TRP A 61 13.22 1.44 6.12
N PHE A 62 14.24 2.04 6.69
CA PHE A 62 15.52 2.32 6.01
C PHE A 62 16.12 1.06 5.36
N ASN A 63 16.59 1.20 4.12
CA ASN A 63 17.18 0.14 3.30
C ASN A 63 16.25 -1.03 2.94
N ASP A 64 14.95 -0.96 3.26
CA ASP A 64 14.01 -1.96 2.81
C ASP A 64 13.34 -1.58 1.48
N VAL A 65 12.97 -2.60 0.72
CA VAL A 65 12.01 -2.50 -0.37
C VAL A 65 10.64 -2.85 0.19
N CYS A 66 9.84 -1.83 0.44
CA CYS A 66 8.61 -1.94 1.21
C CYS A 66 7.38 -2.13 0.33
N PHE A 67 6.58 -3.14 0.65
CA PHE A 67 5.20 -3.24 0.20
C PHE A 67 4.27 -2.61 1.24
N MET A 68 3.31 -1.81 0.80
CA MET A 68 2.36 -1.13 1.68
C MET A 68 0.94 -1.19 1.11
N ASN A 69 0.05 -1.93 1.77
CA ASN A 69 -1.41 -1.86 1.57
C ASN A 69 -2.06 -1.43 2.90
N PRO A 70 -2.13 -0.12 3.18
CA PRO A 70 -2.51 0.38 4.50
C PRO A 70 -4.02 0.29 4.73
N PRO A 71 -4.51 0.43 5.99
CA PRO A 71 -5.93 0.60 6.25
C PRO A 71 -6.50 1.83 5.52
N TYR A 72 -7.59 1.66 4.75
CA TYR A 72 -8.16 2.70 3.86
C TYR A 72 -9.05 3.72 4.55
N GLY A 73 -9.12 3.71 5.87
CA GLY A 73 -9.90 4.65 6.68
C GLY A 73 -9.23 6.02 6.84
N ARG A 74 -9.58 6.70 7.94
CA ARG A 74 -9.11 8.06 8.25
C ARG A 74 -7.59 8.19 8.41
N VAL A 75 -6.90 7.06 8.59
CA VAL A 75 -5.46 7.01 8.87
C VAL A 75 -4.60 6.89 7.61
N ILE A 76 -5.19 6.64 6.44
CA ILE A 76 -4.43 6.41 5.20
C ILE A 76 -3.43 7.54 4.90
N GLY A 77 -3.82 8.78 5.14
CA GLY A 77 -2.95 9.94 4.91
C GLY A 77 -1.64 9.89 5.72
N LYS A 78 -1.66 9.33 6.94
CA LYS A 78 -0.46 9.14 7.77
C LYS A 78 0.47 8.08 7.20
N TRP A 79 -0.09 7.02 6.64
CA TRP A 79 0.67 5.96 5.98
C TRP A 79 1.37 6.47 4.71
N ILE A 80 0.66 7.25 3.88
CA ILE A 80 1.26 7.86 2.68
C ILE A 80 2.35 8.87 3.04
N GLU A 81 2.10 9.72 4.05
CA GLU A 81 3.10 10.65 4.59
C GLU A 81 4.36 9.88 5.06
N LYS A 82 4.17 8.79 5.81
CA LYS A 82 5.26 7.94 6.28
C LYS A 82 6.03 7.34 5.11
N ALA A 83 5.35 6.79 4.11
CA ALA A 83 5.97 6.21 2.92
C ALA A 83 6.88 7.23 2.21
N HIS A 84 6.39 8.45 2.00
CA HIS A 84 7.19 9.53 1.43
C HIS A 84 8.40 9.87 2.31
N LYS A 85 8.23 10.02 3.63
CA LYS A 85 9.34 10.33 4.55
C LYS A 85 10.41 9.24 4.60
N GLU A 86 10.01 7.96 4.58
CA GLU A 86 10.95 6.85 4.58
C GLU A 86 11.71 6.73 3.25
N SER A 87 11.07 7.07 2.13
CA SER A 87 11.77 7.09 0.84
C SER A 87 12.89 8.14 0.80
N LEU A 88 12.70 9.28 1.45
CA LEU A 88 13.76 10.30 1.59
C LEU A 88 14.95 9.82 2.42
N LYS A 89 14.76 8.81 3.28
CA LYS A 89 15.82 8.20 4.07
C LYS A 89 16.54 7.05 3.34
N GLY A 90 15.97 6.54 2.24
CA GLY A 90 16.60 5.47 1.46
C GLY A 90 15.74 4.22 1.23
N ALA A 91 14.51 4.15 1.74
CA ALA A 91 13.59 3.08 1.42
C ALA A 91 13.02 3.22 0.00
N LEU A 92 12.75 2.10 -0.67
CA LEU A 92 11.83 2.05 -1.80
C LEU A 92 10.45 1.64 -1.30
N VAL A 93 9.42 2.46 -1.49
CA VAL A 93 8.09 2.15 -0.99
C VAL A 93 7.07 2.08 -2.12
N VAL A 94 6.44 0.91 -2.26
CA VAL A 94 5.38 0.66 -3.25
C VAL A 94 4.05 0.50 -2.51
N CYS A 95 3.13 1.43 -2.76
CA CYS A 95 1.86 1.52 -2.07
C CYS A 95 0.72 1.06 -2.98
N LEU A 96 -0.12 0.15 -2.52
CA LEU A 96 -1.41 -0.16 -3.14
C LEU A 96 -2.50 0.59 -2.35
N ILE A 97 -3.15 1.55 -2.99
CA ILE A 97 -4.09 2.46 -2.33
C ILE A 97 -5.31 2.75 -3.19
N PRO A 98 -6.45 3.20 -2.62
CA PRO A 98 -7.57 3.72 -3.41
C PRO A 98 -7.16 5.03 -4.10
N ALA A 99 -7.51 5.14 -5.39
CA ALA A 99 -7.23 6.34 -6.19
C ALA A 99 -8.26 7.45 -5.87
N ARG A 100 -8.15 8.04 -4.68
CA ARG A 100 -9.00 9.14 -4.21
C ARG A 100 -8.33 10.47 -4.50
N THR A 101 -8.34 10.86 -5.77
CA THR A 101 -7.61 12.01 -6.32
C THR A 101 -8.12 13.38 -5.83
N ASP A 102 -9.26 13.43 -5.16
CA ASP A 102 -9.88 14.62 -4.56
C ASP A 102 -9.45 14.88 -3.11
N THR A 103 -8.64 14.01 -2.51
CA THR A 103 -8.30 14.09 -1.10
C THR A 103 -7.06 14.95 -0.84
N ILE A 104 -7.00 15.57 0.36
CA ILE A 104 -5.86 16.37 0.81
C ILE A 104 -4.56 15.54 0.80
N TRP A 105 -4.60 14.28 1.26
CA TRP A 105 -3.40 13.45 1.32
C TRP A 105 -2.90 13.05 -0.07
N TRP A 106 -3.80 12.95 -1.08
CA TRP A 106 -3.40 12.73 -2.47
C TRP A 106 -2.56 13.89 -2.98
N HIS A 107 -3.09 15.12 -2.87
CA HIS A 107 -2.41 16.32 -3.33
C HIS A 107 -1.14 16.64 -2.53
N LYS A 108 -1.15 16.34 -1.23
CA LYS A 108 -0.02 16.66 -0.36
C LYS A 108 1.14 15.67 -0.49
N TRP A 109 0.84 14.38 -0.69
CA TRP A 109 1.85 13.33 -0.61
C TRP A 109 1.98 12.49 -1.88
N VAL A 110 0.87 12.02 -2.48
CA VAL A 110 0.93 11.17 -3.68
C VAL A 110 1.53 11.92 -4.86
N MET A 111 1.24 13.22 -4.98
CA MET A 111 1.82 14.07 -6.04
C MET A 111 3.34 14.27 -5.91
N LEU A 112 3.95 13.86 -4.80
CA LEU A 112 5.41 13.86 -4.61
C LEU A 112 6.05 12.50 -4.95
N ALA A 113 5.25 11.50 -5.32
CA ALA A 113 5.75 10.19 -5.71
C ALA A 113 6.54 10.25 -7.02
N ASP A 114 7.43 9.28 -7.21
CA ASP A 114 8.20 9.17 -8.45
C ASP A 114 7.35 8.58 -9.58
N GLU A 115 6.39 7.71 -9.22
CA GLU A 115 5.51 7.09 -10.19
C GLU A 115 4.13 6.83 -9.58
N VAL A 116 3.07 7.04 -10.37
CA VAL A 116 1.69 6.69 -10.04
C VAL A 116 1.09 5.88 -11.19
N ARG A 117 0.75 4.62 -10.92
CA ARG A 117 0.08 3.72 -11.86
C ARG A 117 -1.39 3.62 -11.52
N LEU A 118 -2.27 4.05 -12.40
CA LEU A 118 -3.72 3.92 -12.23
C LEU A 118 -4.19 2.57 -12.76
N VAL A 119 -4.79 1.75 -11.89
CA VAL A 119 -5.24 0.40 -12.25
C VAL A 119 -6.52 0.49 -13.07
N LYS A 120 -6.50 -0.02 -14.31
CA LYS A 120 -7.68 -0.12 -15.15
C LYS A 120 -8.59 -1.24 -14.65
N GLY A 121 -9.82 -0.89 -14.29
CA GLY A 121 -10.79 -1.82 -13.71
C GLY A 121 -10.78 -1.81 -12.18
N ARG A 122 -11.46 -2.79 -11.57
CA ARG A 122 -11.58 -2.91 -10.12
C ARG A 122 -10.86 -4.15 -9.64
N LEU A 123 -9.97 -3.99 -8.68
CA LEU A 123 -9.30 -5.12 -8.04
C LEU A 123 -10.31 -5.92 -7.20
N LYS A 124 -10.06 -7.21 -7.10
CA LYS A 124 -10.86 -8.15 -6.30
C LYS A 124 -10.09 -8.48 -5.04
N PHE A 125 -10.16 -7.60 -4.06
CA PHE A 125 -9.50 -7.82 -2.77
C PHE A 125 -10.09 -9.01 -2.02
N GLY A 126 -9.24 -9.73 -1.30
CA GLY A 126 -9.67 -10.69 -0.29
C GLY A 126 -10.40 -9.98 0.85
N ASN A 127 -11.35 -10.68 1.46
CA ASN A 127 -11.97 -10.25 2.72
C ASN A 127 -12.31 -11.50 3.52
N ARG A 128 -11.83 -11.56 4.76
CA ARG A 128 -12.04 -12.70 5.68
C ARG A 128 -13.50 -13.14 5.82
N LYS A 129 -14.44 -12.20 5.71
CA LYS A 129 -15.89 -12.50 5.75
C LYS A 129 -16.42 -13.10 4.45
N ASN A 130 -15.82 -12.76 3.32
CA ASN A 130 -16.27 -13.18 2.00
C ASN A 130 -15.62 -14.50 1.54
N MET A 131 -14.43 -14.86 2.06
CA MET A 131 -13.78 -16.15 1.79
C MET A 131 -14.64 -17.35 2.22
N LYS A 132 -15.45 -17.21 3.29
CA LYS A 132 -16.42 -18.25 3.71
C LYS A 132 -17.55 -18.50 2.72
N PHE A 133 -17.79 -17.61 1.74
CA PHE A 133 -18.88 -17.70 0.77
C PHE A 133 -18.43 -17.74 -0.68
N GLY A 134 -17.15 -17.85 -0.97
CA GLY A 134 -16.62 -17.94 -2.34
C GLY A 134 -16.89 -16.72 -3.23
N LYS A 135 -17.31 -15.58 -2.66
CA LYS A 135 -17.63 -14.35 -3.39
C LYS A 135 -16.51 -13.34 -3.25
N SER A 136 -15.66 -13.26 -4.27
CA SER A 136 -14.72 -12.14 -4.46
C SER A 136 -15.50 -10.95 -5.01
N ASN A 137 -15.71 -9.92 -4.20
CA ASN A 137 -16.36 -8.70 -4.67
C ASN A 137 -15.31 -7.70 -5.18
N SER A 138 -15.59 -7.11 -6.35
CA SER A 138 -14.79 -5.99 -6.86
C SER A 138 -14.81 -4.83 -5.87
N ALA A 139 -13.66 -4.18 -5.67
CA ALA A 139 -13.57 -2.99 -4.83
C ALA A 139 -14.56 -1.91 -5.28
N PRO A 140 -15.24 -1.22 -4.35
CA PRO A 140 -16.15 -0.13 -4.70
C PRO A 140 -15.42 1.14 -5.16
N PHE A 141 -14.09 1.14 -5.16
CA PHE A 141 -13.22 2.27 -5.50
C PHE A 141 -12.18 1.85 -6.55
N PRO A 142 -11.66 2.80 -7.36
CA PRO A 142 -10.49 2.58 -8.19
C PRO A 142 -9.24 2.43 -7.33
N SER A 143 -8.23 1.74 -7.85
CA SER A 143 -6.95 1.53 -7.17
C SER A 143 -5.81 2.23 -7.91
N ALA A 144 -4.79 2.62 -7.17
CA ALA A 144 -3.52 3.12 -7.68
C ALA A 144 -2.36 2.40 -7.01
N ILE A 145 -1.27 2.25 -7.77
CA ILE A 145 0.03 1.86 -7.24
C ILE A 145 0.89 3.12 -7.24
N VAL A 146 1.37 3.49 -6.07
CA VAL A 146 2.17 4.70 -5.86
C VAL A 146 3.56 4.30 -5.41
N ILE A 147 4.58 4.79 -6.09
CA ILE A 147 5.97 4.39 -5.90
C ILE A 147 6.78 5.59 -5.45
N PHE A 148 7.36 5.50 -4.27
CA PHE A 148 8.32 6.47 -3.74
C PHE A 148 9.72 5.84 -3.75
N LYS A 149 10.66 6.49 -4.44
CA LYS A 149 12.05 6.06 -4.53
C LYS A 149 12.94 7.01 -3.73
N HIS A 150 14.10 6.52 -3.31
CA HIS A 150 15.11 7.40 -2.76
C HIS A 150 15.58 8.38 -3.84
N LYS A 151 15.40 9.69 -3.62
CA LYS A 151 15.94 10.72 -4.50
C LYS A 151 17.34 11.08 -4.07
N VAL A 152 18.33 10.74 -4.87
CA VAL A 152 19.61 11.44 -4.81
C VAL A 152 19.33 12.86 -5.29
N ALA A 153 19.87 13.89 -4.65
CA ALA A 153 19.49 15.32 -4.72
C ALA A 153 19.43 15.99 -6.13
N THR A 154 19.47 15.25 -7.22
CA THR A 154 19.48 15.73 -8.60
C THR A 154 18.18 15.51 -9.37
N ASP A 155 17.21 14.73 -8.86
CA ASP A 155 16.00 14.37 -9.61
C ASP A 155 14.71 14.96 -9.00
N PHE A 156 14.41 16.20 -9.34
CA PHE A 156 13.10 16.80 -9.08
C PHE A 156 12.20 16.66 -10.31
N THR A 157 11.61 15.50 -10.51
CA THR A 157 10.53 15.31 -11.48
C THR A 157 9.22 15.04 -10.74
N SER A 158 8.14 15.71 -11.13
CA SER A 158 6.80 15.39 -10.65
C SER A 158 6.34 14.06 -11.27
N ALA A 159 5.59 13.26 -10.51
CA ALA A 159 5.06 11.99 -11.00
C ALA A 159 4.15 12.19 -12.22
N THR A 160 4.41 11.47 -13.29
CA THR A 160 3.50 11.36 -14.43
C THR A 160 2.63 10.12 -14.20
N PRO A 161 1.29 10.23 -14.14
CA PRO A 161 0.41 9.08 -14.01
C PRO A 161 0.53 8.14 -15.21
N THR A 162 0.69 6.85 -14.94
CA THR A 162 0.64 5.79 -15.95
C THR A 162 -0.57 4.87 -15.70
N PHE A 163 -0.99 4.13 -16.72
CA PHE A 163 -2.12 3.21 -16.61
C PHE A 163 -1.62 1.78 -16.69
N VAL A 164 -2.08 0.94 -15.75
CA VAL A 164 -1.85 -0.50 -15.77
C VAL A 164 -3.17 -1.24 -15.87
N SER A 165 -3.23 -2.28 -16.69
CA SER A 165 -4.41 -3.14 -16.82
C SER A 165 -4.41 -4.22 -15.75
N GLN A 166 -5.59 -4.55 -15.21
CA GLN A 166 -5.74 -5.70 -14.33
C GLN A 166 -5.26 -7.02 -14.98
N LYS A 167 -5.33 -7.13 -16.32
CA LYS A 167 -4.81 -8.28 -17.07
C LYS A 167 -3.29 -8.41 -17.00
N GLU A 168 -2.56 -7.32 -16.73
CA GLU A 168 -1.09 -7.35 -16.61
C GLU A 168 -0.63 -8.05 -15.34
N PHE A 169 -1.46 -8.09 -14.29
CA PHE A 169 -1.19 -8.85 -13.08
C PHE A 169 -1.36 -10.36 -13.27
N ASN A 170 -2.15 -10.79 -14.28
CA ASN A 170 -2.49 -12.20 -14.54
C ASN A 170 -1.63 -12.84 -15.65
N ARG A 171 -0.59 -12.17 -16.15
CA ARG A 171 0.35 -12.78 -17.11
C ARG A 171 1.41 -13.56 -16.34
N ASN A 172 1.29 -14.89 -16.42
CA ASN A 172 2.35 -15.84 -16.04
C ASN A 172 3.49 -15.80 -17.04
#